data_abc931c812c4827b12205c55dcbdfc4b
#
_entry.id   abc931c812c4827b12205c55dcbdfc4b
#
_cell.length_a   1.000
_cell.length_b   1.000
_cell.length_c   1.000
_cell.angle_alpha   90.00
_cell.angle_beta   90.00
_cell.angle_gamma   90.00
#
_symmetry.space_group_name_H-M   'P 1'
#
loop_
_entity.id
_entity.type
_entity.pdbx_description
1 polymer ?
#
loop_
_entity_poly.entity_id
_entity_poly.type
_entity_poly.pdbx_seq_one_letter_code
_entity_poly.pdbx_strand_id
1 'polypeptide(L)'
;MLHWIEKAQKGDAEAFRQLSGHVRGMAYVVAYDRLGDVQLAEDAVQEALLEAYMNLASLQEPAAFPGWFKTIVVRQCHRLLRRKRQALLPLEAAVHVAGSSPGAAEIVEYREWTQVLHRSVSELSAKLRVPLQLFYFYGYSLPEISVYLGIPAGTLKKRLYDGRRKLKGALPVVDLAAAFHLLHEGGQRMLHIVNGDTVGDKLKQGIVQGEVLVWREIYSAGPVFIDPAEEQNRLLRAEVLQATMGIPAAEYLAGCAEQERRISGFRQYDEVVLWFEHDLFDQSMLAYLLHWFNGQKLGNTKLSLLCIGDFPGIELFHGLGQLTEAQLSTLPGTWRNISRKELQLGSLLWEAYAAADPRKLADLLAAKREELAAGALAFAYDAFKAHLSRLPSVENGLGIVEETTLQAVANGMDTPLKLFRQVTDELHRLGMGDTEYWKILRTLTAGTKPLLEIDGVAELTDYREVPEFLNRSVTMTAWGEQVLAGAADRLHLQSIDEWYGGLHLQGHDALWRWDRAAERPVQHPSSARME
;
A
#
# COMPACT_ATOMS: atom_id res chain seq x y z
N MET A 1 0.80 5.05 -20.16
CA MET A 1 1.32 5.85 -21.30
C MET A 1 1.03 5.22 -22.65
N LEU A 2 1.36 3.94 -22.94
CA LEU A 2 1.08 3.30 -24.25
C LEU A 2 -0.36 3.45 -24.72
N HIS A 3 -1.32 3.18 -23.85
CA HIS A 3 -2.74 3.33 -24.14
C HIS A 3 -3.16 4.76 -24.56
N TRP A 4 -2.57 5.82 -23.96
CA TRP A 4 -2.82 7.19 -24.39
C TRP A 4 -2.22 7.47 -25.78
N ILE A 5 -1.04 6.91 -26.06
CA ILE A 5 -0.38 7.08 -27.37
C ILE A 5 -1.25 6.46 -28.47
N GLU A 6 -1.68 5.20 -28.29
CA GLU A 6 -2.51 4.49 -29.27
C GLU A 6 -3.86 5.17 -29.52
N LYS A 7 -4.48 5.72 -28.48
CA LYS A 7 -5.73 6.49 -28.61
C LYS A 7 -5.49 7.84 -29.30
N ALA A 8 -4.45 8.55 -28.89
CA ALA A 8 -4.10 9.84 -29.50
C ALA A 8 -3.72 9.72 -30.98
N GLN A 9 -3.07 8.61 -31.40
CA GLN A 9 -2.81 8.29 -32.80
C GLN A 9 -4.11 8.13 -33.62
N LYS A 10 -5.19 7.72 -32.99
CA LYS A 10 -6.53 7.59 -33.60
C LYS A 10 -7.34 8.89 -33.54
N GLY A 11 -6.73 10.00 -33.10
CA GLY A 11 -7.35 11.32 -33.05
C GLY A 11 -8.06 11.66 -31.72
N ASP A 12 -7.89 10.88 -30.66
CA ASP A 12 -8.44 11.17 -29.34
C ASP A 12 -7.65 12.33 -28.69
N ALA A 13 -8.25 13.52 -28.69
CA ALA A 13 -7.66 14.74 -28.15
C ALA A 13 -7.48 14.68 -26.62
N GLU A 14 -8.37 13.99 -25.90
CA GLU A 14 -8.26 13.82 -24.46
C GLU A 14 -7.08 12.90 -24.10
N ALA A 15 -6.89 11.82 -24.83
CA ALA A 15 -5.74 10.96 -24.67
C ALA A 15 -4.42 11.73 -24.94
N PHE A 16 -4.38 12.62 -25.94
CA PHE A 16 -3.21 13.47 -26.15
C PHE A 16 -3.00 14.48 -25.03
N ARG A 17 -4.06 15.04 -24.46
CA ARG A 17 -3.99 15.96 -23.32
C ARG A 17 -3.35 15.26 -22.09
N GLN A 18 -3.78 14.02 -21.80
CA GLN A 18 -3.19 13.21 -20.72
C GLN A 18 -1.71 12.88 -20.99
N LEU A 19 -1.40 12.48 -22.22
CA LEU A 19 -0.03 12.21 -22.65
C LEU A 19 0.87 13.45 -22.51
N SER A 20 0.38 14.61 -22.96
CA SER A 20 1.10 15.89 -22.86
C SER A 20 1.39 16.29 -21.43
N GLY A 21 0.39 16.17 -20.52
CA GLY A 21 0.57 16.40 -19.09
C GLY A 21 1.67 15.51 -18.50
N HIS A 22 1.67 14.24 -18.89
CA HIS A 22 2.64 13.26 -18.38
C HIS A 22 4.09 13.53 -18.86
N VAL A 23 4.31 13.98 -20.09
CA VAL A 23 5.67 14.15 -20.64
C VAL A 23 6.21 15.57 -20.53
N ARG A 24 5.39 16.56 -20.18
CA ARG A 24 5.76 17.98 -20.13
C ARG A 24 6.94 18.25 -19.20
N GLY A 25 6.94 17.66 -18.01
CA GLY A 25 8.03 17.81 -17.03
C GLY A 25 9.36 17.27 -17.53
N MET A 26 9.36 16.08 -18.17
CA MET A 26 10.58 15.52 -18.77
C MET A 26 11.14 16.40 -19.88
N ALA A 27 10.26 16.92 -20.73
CA ALA A 27 10.62 17.84 -21.80
C ALA A 27 11.24 19.12 -21.25
N TYR A 28 10.64 19.69 -20.21
CA TYR A 28 11.11 20.93 -19.59
C TYR A 28 12.51 20.78 -18.99
N VAL A 29 12.78 19.71 -18.22
CA VAL A 29 14.11 19.46 -17.65
C VAL A 29 15.19 19.40 -18.73
N VAL A 30 14.92 18.69 -19.83
CA VAL A 30 15.86 18.57 -20.95
C VAL A 30 16.02 19.90 -21.70
N ALA A 31 14.94 20.67 -21.84
CA ALA A 31 15.00 21.98 -22.49
C ALA A 31 15.75 22.99 -21.62
N TYR A 32 15.45 23.08 -20.34
CA TYR A 32 16.10 23.99 -19.40
C TYR A 32 17.60 23.69 -19.23
N ASP A 33 17.99 22.41 -19.14
CA ASP A 33 19.41 22.00 -19.08
C ASP A 33 20.22 22.50 -20.29
N ARG A 34 19.56 22.66 -21.45
CA ARG A 34 20.20 23.12 -22.69
C ARG A 34 20.18 24.62 -22.92
N LEU A 35 19.08 25.25 -22.50
CA LEU A 35 18.81 26.66 -22.83
C LEU A 35 19.24 27.60 -21.69
N GLY A 36 19.22 27.11 -20.43
CA GLY A 36 19.55 27.89 -19.23
C GLY A 36 18.59 29.05 -18.97
N ASP A 37 17.41 29.06 -19.59
CA ASP A 37 16.43 30.13 -19.56
C ASP A 37 15.03 29.52 -19.44
N VAL A 38 14.26 29.95 -18.44
CA VAL A 38 12.93 29.42 -18.12
C VAL A 38 11.98 29.61 -19.29
N GLN A 39 11.92 30.84 -19.83
CA GLN A 39 10.97 31.17 -20.88
C GLN A 39 11.28 30.46 -22.19
N LEU A 40 12.54 30.40 -22.58
CA LEU A 40 12.96 29.64 -23.76
C LEU A 40 12.74 28.13 -23.59
N ALA A 41 12.86 27.61 -22.37
CA ALA A 41 12.57 26.21 -22.08
C ALA A 41 11.07 25.90 -22.22
N GLU A 42 10.21 26.78 -21.70
CA GLU A 42 8.76 26.65 -21.87
C GLU A 42 8.34 26.73 -23.34
N ASP A 43 8.87 27.70 -24.07
CA ASP A 43 8.63 27.85 -25.52
C ASP A 43 9.06 26.58 -26.31
N ALA A 44 10.25 26.05 -25.99
CA ALA A 44 10.74 24.82 -26.62
C ALA A 44 9.81 23.63 -26.37
N VAL A 45 9.25 23.51 -25.14
CA VAL A 45 8.33 22.42 -24.77
C VAL A 45 6.99 22.59 -25.49
N GLN A 46 6.43 23.80 -25.54
CA GLN A 46 5.16 24.06 -26.24
C GLN A 46 5.27 23.75 -27.72
N GLU A 47 6.31 24.23 -28.37
CA GLU A 47 6.58 23.93 -29.79
C GLU A 47 6.80 22.43 -30.03
N ALA A 48 7.49 21.75 -29.12
CA ALA A 48 7.69 20.30 -29.20
C ALA A 48 6.39 19.51 -29.05
N LEU A 49 5.49 19.92 -28.16
CA LEU A 49 4.19 19.28 -27.98
C LEU A 49 3.30 19.49 -29.21
N LEU A 50 3.29 20.69 -29.80
CA LEU A 50 2.56 20.97 -31.06
C LEU A 50 3.08 20.12 -32.22
N GLU A 51 4.40 20.05 -32.37
CA GLU A 51 5.02 19.21 -33.39
C GLU A 51 4.74 17.72 -33.18
N ALA A 52 4.77 17.27 -31.93
CA ALA A 52 4.42 15.90 -31.57
C ALA A 52 2.95 15.58 -31.89
N TYR A 53 2.00 16.48 -31.59
CA TYR A 53 0.58 16.32 -31.94
C TYR A 53 0.38 16.14 -33.43
N MET A 54 0.99 17.00 -34.24
CA MET A 54 0.83 16.97 -35.70
C MET A 54 1.43 15.71 -36.33
N ASN A 55 2.47 15.13 -35.71
CA ASN A 55 3.21 14.01 -36.31
C ASN A 55 3.02 12.68 -35.60
N LEU A 56 2.17 12.60 -34.53
CA LEU A 56 1.98 11.41 -33.70
C LEU A 56 1.49 10.20 -34.52
N ALA A 57 0.60 10.44 -35.50
CA ALA A 57 0.08 9.40 -36.38
C ALA A 57 1.14 8.71 -37.22
N SER A 58 2.30 9.38 -37.47
CA SER A 58 3.43 8.82 -38.25
C SER A 58 4.34 7.92 -37.41
N LEU A 59 4.20 7.89 -36.10
CA LEU A 59 5.00 7.07 -35.21
C LEU A 59 4.58 5.59 -35.32
N GLN A 60 5.44 4.77 -35.95
CA GLN A 60 5.13 3.36 -36.21
C GLN A 60 5.10 2.51 -34.95
N GLU A 61 5.99 2.77 -34.00
CA GLU A 61 6.16 2.02 -32.76
C GLU A 61 5.75 2.89 -31.55
N PRO A 62 4.56 2.72 -30.95
CA PRO A 62 4.12 3.53 -29.81
C PRO A 62 5.09 3.52 -28.62
N ALA A 63 5.78 2.39 -28.38
CA ALA A 63 6.77 2.27 -27.31
C ALA A 63 8.00 3.18 -27.51
N ALA A 64 8.30 3.59 -28.75
CA ALA A 64 9.39 4.50 -29.06
C ALA A 64 9.08 5.97 -28.79
N PHE A 65 7.83 6.32 -28.45
CA PHE A 65 7.37 7.71 -28.24
C PHE A 65 8.28 8.53 -27.31
N PRO A 66 8.73 8.05 -26.14
CA PRO A 66 9.54 8.88 -25.24
C PRO A 66 10.86 9.36 -25.88
N GLY A 67 11.56 8.46 -26.54
CA GLY A 67 12.81 8.79 -27.26
C GLY A 67 12.58 9.68 -28.47
N TRP A 68 11.53 9.41 -29.23
CA TRP A 68 11.10 10.21 -30.36
C TRP A 68 10.72 11.63 -29.94
N PHE A 69 9.92 11.79 -28.91
CA PHE A 69 9.52 13.08 -28.37
C PHE A 69 10.71 13.88 -27.82
N LYS A 70 11.62 13.22 -27.08
CA LYS A 70 12.87 13.84 -26.64
C LYS A 70 13.67 14.43 -27.81
N THR A 71 13.72 13.72 -28.93
CA THR A 71 14.44 14.20 -30.14
C THR A 71 13.80 15.48 -30.69
N ILE A 72 12.45 15.58 -30.66
CA ILE A 72 11.72 16.80 -31.02
C ILE A 72 12.09 17.94 -30.07
N VAL A 73 12.05 17.72 -28.74
CA VAL A 73 12.42 18.72 -27.74
C VAL A 73 13.85 19.26 -27.99
N VAL A 74 14.81 18.36 -28.18
CA VAL A 74 16.20 18.75 -28.45
C VAL A 74 16.33 19.59 -29.72
N ARG A 75 15.60 19.24 -30.78
CA ARG A 75 15.57 19.98 -32.04
C ARG A 75 14.98 21.39 -31.85
N GLN A 76 13.91 21.55 -31.09
CA GLN A 76 13.35 22.86 -30.78
C GLN A 76 14.34 23.73 -29.98
N CYS A 77 15.03 23.16 -28.98
CA CYS A 77 16.09 23.86 -28.26
C CYS A 77 17.17 24.39 -29.19
N HIS A 78 17.66 23.58 -30.15
CA HIS A 78 18.65 24.02 -31.13
C HIS A 78 18.11 25.12 -32.04
N ARG A 79 16.82 25.08 -32.40
CA ARG A 79 16.18 26.12 -33.24
C ARG A 79 16.14 27.48 -32.51
N LEU A 80 15.78 27.48 -31.23
CA LEU A 80 15.75 28.68 -30.41
C LEU A 80 17.15 29.25 -30.15
N LEU A 81 18.16 28.43 -29.90
CA LEU A 81 19.56 28.87 -29.75
C LEU A 81 20.10 29.53 -31.01
N ARG A 82 19.75 29.02 -32.21
CA ARG A 82 20.13 29.65 -33.48
C ARG A 82 19.45 31.01 -33.65
N ARG A 83 18.16 31.15 -33.33
CA ARG A 83 17.44 32.43 -33.38
C ARG A 83 18.05 33.46 -32.42
N LYS A 84 18.40 33.04 -31.19
CA LYS A 84 19.05 33.92 -30.18
C LYS A 84 20.44 34.41 -30.66
N ARG A 85 21.20 33.58 -31.35
CA ARG A 85 22.48 33.99 -31.97
C ARG A 85 22.33 35.00 -33.09
N GLN A 86 21.20 35.00 -33.79
CA GLN A 86 20.92 35.98 -34.87
C GLN A 86 20.34 37.30 -34.33
N ALA A 87 19.86 37.34 -33.09
CA ALA A 87 19.18 38.49 -32.48
C ALA A 87 20.01 39.21 -31.41
N LEU A 88 21.34 39.07 -31.39
CA LEU A 88 22.20 39.77 -30.44
C LEU A 88 22.34 41.25 -30.79
N LEU A 89 21.40 42.08 -30.29
CA LEU A 89 21.59 43.49 -29.93
C LEU A 89 21.08 43.66 -28.49
N PRO A 90 21.71 44.51 -27.66
CA PRO A 90 21.54 44.45 -26.21
C PRO A 90 20.32 45.22 -25.74
N LEU A 91 19.56 44.64 -24.82
CA LEU A 91 18.66 45.40 -23.94
C LEU A 91 18.55 44.72 -22.57
N GLU A 92 18.97 45.47 -21.58
CA GLU A 92 18.72 45.20 -20.16
C GLU A 92 17.23 45.33 -19.88
N ALA A 93 16.67 44.35 -19.19
CA ALA A 93 15.44 44.56 -18.42
C ALA A 93 15.26 43.49 -17.35
N ALA A 94 14.99 44.01 -16.15
CA ALA A 94 14.84 43.34 -14.89
C ALA A 94 13.62 42.44 -14.78
N VAL A 95 13.78 41.44 -13.94
CA VAL A 95 12.73 40.49 -13.52
C VAL A 95 12.14 40.98 -12.20
N HIS A 96 10.84 41.07 -12.12
CA HIS A 96 10.10 40.93 -10.87
C HIS A 96 8.86 40.11 -11.10
N VAL A 97 8.77 38.98 -10.43
CA VAL A 97 7.52 38.27 -10.20
C VAL A 97 7.32 38.17 -8.70
N ALA A 98 6.28 38.78 -8.22
CA ALA A 98 5.85 38.73 -6.83
C ALA A 98 4.90 37.57 -6.63
N GLY A 99 5.20 36.69 -5.71
CA GLY A 99 4.31 35.64 -5.18
C GLY A 99 4.02 35.94 -3.70
N SER A 100 2.78 35.82 -3.31
CA SER A 100 2.21 36.18 -2.00
C SER A 100 2.64 35.25 -0.86
N SER A 101 2.79 35.85 0.33
CA SER A 101 3.54 35.42 1.50
C SER A 101 2.83 34.49 2.50
N PRO A 102 3.60 33.72 3.28
CA PRO A 102 3.41 33.44 4.70
C PRO A 102 4.55 34.04 5.58
N GLY A 103 4.39 34.02 6.90
CA GLY A 103 5.09 34.78 7.92
C GLY A 103 6.64 34.93 7.89
N ALA A 104 7.15 36.05 8.33
CA ALA A 104 8.47 36.61 7.96
C ALA A 104 9.72 35.87 8.51
N ALA A 105 9.69 35.17 9.61
CA ALA A 105 10.89 34.59 10.24
C ALA A 105 11.25 33.18 9.70
N GLU A 106 10.28 32.31 9.48
CA GLU A 106 10.49 30.98 8.85
C GLU A 106 10.86 31.10 7.36
N ILE A 107 10.48 32.20 6.71
CA ILE A 107 10.69 32.45 5.28
C ILE A 107 12.16 32.78 4.97
N VAL A 108 12.89 33.41 5.85
CA VAL A 108 14.29 33.81 5.60
C VAL A 108 15.19 32.57 5.61
N GLU A 109 15.06 31.72 6.61
CA GLU A 109 15.82 30.46 6.73
C GLU A 109 15.50 29.50 5.57
N TYR A 110 14.22 29.41 5.17
CA TYR A 110 13.74 28.64 4.04
C TYR A 110 14.29 29.15 2.70
N ARG A 111 14.33 30.45 2.47
CA ARG A 111 14.85 31.04 1.22
C ARG A 111 16.36 30.85 1.09
N GLU A 112 17.11 30.98 2.15
CA GLU A 112 18.56 30.73 2.14
C GLU A 112 18.87 29.27 1.83
N TRP A 113 18.15 28.33 2.44
CA TRP A 113 18.24 26.91 2.20
C TRP A 113 17.92 26.54 0.75
N THR A 114 16.84 27.06 0.22
CA THR A 114 16.39 26.85 -1.16
C THR A 114 17.44 27.33 -2.16
N GLN A 115 18.06 28.47 -1.92
CA GLN A 115 19.12 29.02 -2.77
C GLN A 115 20.39 28.14 -2.72
N VAL A 116 20.80 27.68 -1.53
CA VAL A 116 21.98 26.82 -1.36
C VAL A 116 21.79 25.48 -2.09
N LEU A 117 20.62 24.89 -2.00
CA LEU A 117 20.34 23.62 -2.69
C LEU A 117 20.23 23.80 -4.20
N HIS A 118 19.54 24.83 -4.70
CA HIS A 118 19.52 25.16 -6.14
C HIS A 118 20.92 25.36 -6.68
N ARG A 119 21.78 26.09 -5.96
CA ARG A 119 23.16 26.30 -6.34
C ARG A 119 23.94 24.98 -6.38
N SER A 120 23.82 24.16 -5.33
CA SER A 120 24.51 22.87 -5.25
C SER A 120 24.06 21.90 -6.34
N VAL A 121 22.78 21.89 -6.72
CA VAL A 121 22.26 21.09 -7.83
C VAL A 121 22.76 21.64 -9.18
N SER A 122 22.79 22.98 -9.36
CA SER A 122 23.26 23.59 -10.60
C SER A 122 24.75 23.35 -10.86
N GLU A 123 25.54 23.18 -9.80
CA GLU A 123 26.98 22.85 -9.87
C GLU A 123 27.26 21.40 -10.26
N LEU A 124 26.26 20.51 -10.19
CA LEU A 124 26.39 19.13 -10.66
C LEU A 124 26.55 19.09 -12.20
N SER A 125 27.35 18.14 -12.69
CA SER A 125 27.39 17.88 -14.13
C SER A 125 26.00 17.46 -14.65
N ALA A 126 25.65 17.80 -15.90
CA ALA A 126 24.40 17.43 -16.55
C ALA A 126 24.07 15.92 -16.44
N LYS A 127 25.10 15.06 -16.46
CA LYS A 127 24.94 13.60 -16.29
C LYS A 127 24.37 13.18 -14.95
N LEU A 128 24.56 13.97 -13.89
CA LEU A 128 24.02 13.74 -12.55
C LEU A 128 22.79 14.61 -12.29
N ARG A 129 22.83 15.87 -12.73
CA ARG A 129 21.77 16.85 -12.52
C ARG A 129 20.44 16.43 -13.15
N VAL A 130 20.44 16.10 -14.45
CA VAL A 130 19.22 15.78 -15.19
C VAL A 130 18.49 14.56 -14.60
N PRO A 131 19.13 13.39 -14.34
CA PRO A 131 18.47 12.31 -13.66
C PRO A 131 17.95 12.66 -12.27
N LEU A 132 18.71 13.45 -11.48
CA LEU A 132 18.29 13.93 -10.17
C LEU A 132 17.03 14.79 -10.25
N GLN A 133 17.00 15.75 -11.18
CA GLN A 133 15.83 16.61 -11.38
C GLN A 133 14.62 15.77 -11.81
N LEU A 134 14.76 14.90 -12.79
CA LEU A 134 13.66 14.04 -13.25
C LEU A 134 13.13 13.15 -12.14
N PHE A 135 14.02 12.60 -11.33
CA PHE A 135 13.64 11.70 -10.25
C PHE A 135 13.07 12.43 -9.02
N TYR A 136 13.77 13.44 -8.48
CA TYR A 136 13.39 14.10 -7.23
C TYR A 136 12.50 15.33 -7.39
N PHE A 137 12.51 16.00 -8.55
CA PHE A 137 11.70 17.21 -8.74
C PHE A 137 10.43 16.94 -9.56
N TYR A 138 10.46 16.02 -10.51
CA TYR A 138 9.36 15.82 -11.43
C TYR A 138 8.62 14.49 -11.25
N GLY A 139 9.02 13.67 -10.32
CA GLY A 139 8.25 12.52 -9.98
C GLY A 139 8.34 11.31 -10.93
N TYR A 140 9.32 11.23 -11.81
CA TYR A 140 9.41 10.12 -12.76
C TYR A 140 10.10 8.90 -12.17
N SER A 141 9.57 7.73 -12.44
CA SER A 141 10.17 6.45 -12.06
C SER A 141 11.47 6.19 -12.83
N LEU A 142 12.34 5.36 -12.27
CA LEU A 142 13.60 4.96 -12.96
C LEU A 142 13.36 4.35 -14.34
N PRO A 143 12.35 3.49 -14.56
CA PRO A 143 12.04 2.98 -15.91
C PRO A 143 11.68 4.09 -16.90
N GLU A 144 10.84 5.05 -16.50
CA GLU A 144 10.45 6.18 -17.37
C GLU A 144 11.66 7.04 -17.73
N ILE A 145 12.50 7.38 -16.74
CA ILE A 145 13.74 8.14 -16.96
C ILE A 145 14.69 7.35 -17.86
N SER A 146 14.79 6.03 -17.66
CA SER A 146 15.64 5.14 -18.47
C SER A 146 15.24 5.17 -19.94
N VAL A 147 13.96 5.01 -20.22
CA VAL A 147 13.41 5.04 -21.57
C VAL A 147 13.56 6.43 -22.20
N TYR A 148 13.22 7.49 -21.45
CA TYR A 148 13.27 8.87 -21.95
C TYR A 148 14.70 9.35 -22.24
N LEU A 149 15.63 9.08 -21.33
CA LEU A 149 17.03 9.49 -21.51
C LEU A 149 17.82 8.53 -22.43
N GLY A 150 17.35 7.31 -22.64
CA GLY A 150 18.09 6.26 -23.35
C GLY A 150 19.28 5.75 -22.53
N ILE A 151 19.11 5.63 -21.19
CA ILE A 151 20.19 5.24 -20.27
C ILE A 151 19.71 4.01 -19.48
N PRO A 152 20.51 2.93 -19.39
CA PRO A 152 20.15 1.75 -18.60
C PRO A 152 19.84 2.08 -17.14
N ALA A 153 18.83 1.44 -16.56
CA ALA A 153 18.37 1.68 -15.18
C ALA A 153 19.51 1.53 -14.14
N GLY A 154 20.41 0.56 -14.31
CA GLY A 154 21.58 0.40 -13.44
C GLY A 154 22.54 1.60 -13.49
N THR A 155 22.71 2.21 -14.66
CA THR A 155 23.50 3.44 -14.83
C THR A 155 22.80 4.64 -14.18
N LEU A 156 21.47 4.70 -14.25
CA LEU A 156 20.68 5.75 -13.58
C LEU A 156 20.78 5.62 -12.07
N LYS A 157 20.60 4.41 -11.51
CA LYS A 157 20.77 4.13 -10.06
C LYS A 157 22.15 4.64 -9.59
N LYS A 158 23.21 4.34 -10.34
CA LYS A 158 24.57 4.83 -10.02
C LYS A 158 24.66 6.36 -10.09
N ARG A 159 24.11 6.99 -11.12
CA ARG A 159 24.12 8.45 -11.25
C ARG A 159 23.36 9.16 -10.13
N LEU A 160 22.20 8.63 -9.73
CA LEU A 160 21.44 9.13 -8.58
C LEU A 160 22.22 8.97 -7.28
N TYR A 161 22.88 7.82 -7.09
CA TYR A 161 23.73 7.58 -5.93
C TYR A 161 24.92 8.57 -5.89
N ASP A 162 25.65 8.72 -6.99
CA ASP A 162 26.80 9.62 -7.07
C ASP A 162 26.40 11.09 -6.89
N GLY A 163 25.24 11.48 -7.44
CA GLY A 163 24.68 12.82 -7.27
C GLY A 163 24.30 13.09 -5.82
N ARG A 164 23.58 12.17 -5.15
CA ARG A 164 23.25 12.26 -3.72
C ARG A 164 24.50 12.36 -2.86
N ARG A 165 25.52 11.56 -3.12
CA ARG A 165 26.77 11.58 -2.37
C ARG A 165 27.48 12.93 -2.47
N LYS A 166 27.48 13.54 -3.66
CA LYS A 166 28.07 14.88 -3.85
C LYS A 166 27.27 15.96 -3.11
N LEU A 167 25.93 15.87 -3.13
CA LEU A 167 25.08 16.83 -2.43
C LEU A 167 25.17 16.68 -0.92
N LYS A 168 25.26 15.45 -0.38
CA LYS A 168 25.51 15.21 1.07
C LYS A 168 26.79 15.83 1.56
N GLY A 169 27.83 15.91 0.74
CA GLY A 169 29.09 16.57 1.10
C GLY A 169 29.00 18.11 1.10
N ALA A 170 28.00 18.67 0.42
CA ALA A 170 27.83 20.11 0.25
C ALA A 170 26.73 20.70 1.17
N LEU A 171 25.85 19.86 1.73
CA LEU A 171 24.66 20.27 2.47
C LEU A 171 24.60 19.54 3.83
N PRO A 172 24.39 20.26 4.96
CA PRO A 172 24.21 19.63 6.28
C PRO A 172 22.78 19.08 6.45
N VAL A 173 22.33 18.19 5.55
CA VAL A 173 20.95 17.68 5.54
C VAL A 173 20.91 16.19 5.82
N VAL A 174 20.03 15.80 6.74
CA VAL A 174 19.79 14.39 7.10
C VAL A 174 18.91 13.70 6.05
N ASP A 175 17.96 14.41 5.43
CA ASP A 175 17.06 13.90 4.39
C ASP A 175 17.07 14.77 3.13
N LEU A 176 17.82 14.31 2.12
CA LEU A 176 17.90 14.97 0.83
C LEU A 176 16.59 14.87 0.02
N ALA A 177 15.77 13.84 0.23
CA ALA A 177 14.50 13.70 -0.48
C ALA A 177 13.52 14.78 -0.03
N ALA A 178 13.38 14.98 1.30
CA ALA A 178 12.57 16.06 1.84
C ALA A 178 13.07 17.43 1.40
N ALA A 179 14.39 17.64 1.37
CA ALA A 179 14.99 18.89 0.89
C ALA A 179 14.73 19.16 -0.59
N PHE A 180 14.71 18.13 -1.44
CA PHE A 180 14.36 18.26 -2.86
C PHE A 180 12.88 18.55 -3.09
N HIS A 181 11.99 17.99 -2.28
CA HIS A 181 10.56 18.30 -2.35
C HIS A 181 10.25 19.76 -2.01
N LEU A 182 11.00 20.35 -1.10
CA LEU A 182 10.84 21.75 -0.72
C LEU A 182 11.22 22.74 -1.83
N LEU A 183 12.00 22.33 -2.83
CA LEU A 183 12.48 23.20 -3.91
C LEU A 183 11.56 23.32 -5.11
N HIS A 184 10.53 22.47 -5.20
CA HIS A 184 9.75 22.42 -6.44
C HIS A 184 8.32 22.91 -6.21
N GLU A 185 8.06 24.15 -6.51
CA GLU A 185 6.70 24.72 -6.60
C GLU A 185 5.87 24.09 -7.76
N GLY A 186 6.24 22.92 -8.27
CA GLY A 186 5.58 22.22 -9.37
C GLY A 186 5.68 20.69 -9.34
N GLY A 187 6.42 20.08 -8.42
CA GLY A 187 6.47 18.63 -8.25
C GLY A 187 5.33 18.12 -7.36
N GLN A 188 4.60 17.10 -7.81
CA GLN A 188 3.52 16.50 -7.03
C GLN A 188 4.09 15.86 -5.76
N ARG A 189 3.76 16.40 -4.58
CA ARG A 189 4.13 15.81 -3.29
C ARG A 189 3.24 14.61 -3.04
N MET A 190 3.83 13.43 -2.93
CA MET A 190 3.08 12.19 -2.76
C MET A 190 3.40 11.52 -1.42
N LEU A 191 2.38 10.91 -0.82
CA LEU A 191 2.49 9.99 0.30
C LEU A 191 2.00 8.62 -0.15
N HIS A 192 2.86 7.60 -0.08
CA HIS A 192 2.49 6.22 -0.34
C HIS A 192 2.29 5.51 1.00
N ILE A 193 1.10 4.96 1.23
CA ILE A 193 0.77 4.17 2.42
C ILE A 193 0.71 2.71 1.99
N VAL A 194 1.50 1.86 2.63
CA VAL A 194 1.66 0.44 2.30
C VAL A 194 1.46 -0.44 3.53
N ASN A 195 1.07 -1.68 3.32
CA ASN A 195 0.74 -2.66 4.36
C ASN A 195 1.93 -3.28 5.10
N GLY A 196 3.15 -3.19 4.59
CA GLY A 196 4.28 -3.90 5.20
C GLY A 196 5.66 -3.37 4.83
N ASP A 197 6.64 -3.73 5.65
CA ASP A 197 8.03 -3.27 5.50
C ASP A 197 8.67 -3.76 4.21
N THR A 198 8.40 -5.01 3.80
CA THR A 198 8.94 -5.59 2.57
C THR A 198 8.60 -4.76 1.33
N VAL A 199 7.35 -4.33 1.21
CA VAL A 199 6.91 -3.45 0.12
C VAL A 199 7.46 -2.04 0.32
N GLY A 200 7.33 -1.51 1.54
CA GLY A 200 7.80 -0.17 1.90
C GLY A 200 9.28 0.04 1.58
N ASP A 201 10.12 -0.91 1.93
CA ASP A 201 11.57 -0.82 1.70
C ASP A 201 11.93 -0.91 0.20
N LYS A 202 11.23 -1.77 -0.57
CA LYS A 202 11.38 -1.81 -2.02
C LYS A 202 10.95 -0.49 -2.66
N LEU A 203 9.84 0.11 -2.24
CA LEU A 203 9.37 1.40 -2.78
C LEU A 203 10.35 2.53 -2.46
N LYS A 204 10.91 2.60 -1.25
CA LYS A 204 11.92 3.59 -0.83
C LYS A 204 13.23 3.50 -1.64
N GLN A 205 13.51 2.37 -2.29
CA GLN A 205 14.70 2.21 -3.14
C GLN A 205 14.60 2.94 -4.49
N GLY A 206 13.51 3.69 -4.71
CA GLY A 206 13.35 4.55 -5.87
C GLY A 206 12.38 4.00 -6.91
N ILE A 207 11.48 3.11 -6.51
CA ILE A 207 10.37 2.65 -7.36
C ILE A 207 9.31 3.73 -7.47
N VAL A 208 9.01 4.41 -6.36
CA VAL A 208 8.07 5.53 -6.29
C VAL A 208 8.77 6.80 -5.86
N GLN A 209 8.07 7.90 -6.02
CA GLN A 209 8.47 9.22 -5.53
C GLN A 209 7.58 9.67 -4.41
N GLY A 210 8.14 10.46 -3.51
CA GLY A 210 7.44 10.92 -2.33
C GLY A 210 7.83 10.13 -1.09
N GLU A 211 7.06 10.33 -0.05
CA GLU A 211 7.27 9.64 1.22
C GLU A 211 6.54 8.30 1.23
N VAL A 212 7.12 7.33 1.93
CA VAL A 212 6.50 6.01 2.15
C VAL A 212 6.22 5.85 3.63
N LEU A 213 4.95 5.69 3.97
CA LEU A 213 4.46 5.33 5.30
C LEU A 213 4.08 3.85 5.30
N VAL A 214 4.77 3.05 6.10
CA VAL A 214 4.35 1.67 6.35
C VAL A 214 3.29 1.71 7.45
N TRP A 215 2.09 1.23 7.13
CA TRP A 215 0.98 1.09 8.08
C TRP A 215 1.07 -0.29 8.72
N ARG A 216 1.66 -0.34 9.91
CA ARG A 216 1.88 -1.59 10.65
C ARG A 216 0.71 -1.83 11.59
N GLU A 217 -0.29 -2.57 11.12
CA GLU A 217 -1.46 -2.96 11.89
C GLU A 217 -1.92 -4.37 11.47
N ILE A 218 -2.60 -5.07 12.35
CA ILE A 218 -3.08 -6.44 12.14
C ILE A 218 -4.56 -6.49 12.55
N TYR A 219 -5.41 -5.77 11.82
CA TYR A 219 -6.84 -5.75 12.14
C TYR A 219 -7.54 -7.09 11.88
N SER A 220 -6.91 -8.04 11.19
CA SER A 220 -7.36 -9.44 11.06
C SER A 220 -7.35 -10.20 12.38
N ALA A 221 -6.58 -9.73 13.39
CA ALA A 221 -6.43 -10.36 14.71
C ALA A 221 -6.65 -9.35 15.85
N GLY A 222 -7.06 -9.88 17.02
CA GLY A 222 -7.33 -9.10 18.21
C GLY A 222 -8.59 -8.22 18.13
N PRO A 223 -8.86 -7.41 19.16
CA PRO A 223 -10.05 -6.57 19.22
C PRO A 223 -10.00 -5.44 18.18
N VAL A 224 -11.11 -5.23 17.48
CA VAL A 224 -11.30 -4.12 16.53
C VAL A 224 -12.37 -3.18 17.09
N PHE A 225 -12.10 -1.89 17.05
CA PHE A 225 -12.98 -0.83 17.54
C PHE A 225 -13.30 0.14 16.42
N ILE A 226 -14.46 0.80 16.50
CA ILE A 226 -14.84 1.85 15.53
C ILE A 226 -13.79 2.96 15.52
N ASP A 227 -13.37 3.39 16.72
CA ASP A 227 -12.25 4.32 16.91
C ASP A 227 -11.07 3.62 17.61
N PRO A 228 -10.13 3.01 16.87
CA PRO A 228 -8.97 2.37 17.48
C PRO A 228 -7.94 3.38 18.02
N ALA A 229 -8.07 4.67 17.69
CA ALA A 229 -7.19 5.73 18.20
C ALA A 229 -7.54 6.16 19.61
N GLU A 230 -8.73 5.84 20.12
CA GLU A 230 -9.12 6.07 21.52
C GLU A 230 -8.18 5.32 22.47
N GLU A 231 -7.68 6.00 23.49
CA GLU A 231 -6.62 5.49 24.38
C GLU A 231 -6.97 4.14 25.02
N GLN A 232 -8.18 3.96 25.51
CA GLN A 232 -8.62 2.71 26.15
C GLN A 232 -8.64 1.54 25.15
N ASN A 233 -9.13 1.78 23.94
CA ASN A 233 -9.20 0.79 22.87
C ASN A 233 -7.79 0.37 22.43
N ARG A 234 -6.90 1.33 22.31
CA ARG A 234 -5.50 1.11 21.94
C ARG A 234 -4.74 0.32 23.01
N LEU A 235 -4.94 0.65 24.28
CA LEU A 235 -4.33 -0.08 25.39
C LEU A 235 -4.81 -1.53 25.45
N LEU A 236 -6.12 -1.77 25.39
CA LEU A 236 -6.67 -3.13 25.38
C LEU A 236 -6.14 -3.93 24.18
N ARG A 237 -6.08 -3.30 23.00
CA ARG A 237 -5.55 -3.97 21.80
C ARG A 237 -4.07 -4.32 21.97
N ALA A 238 -3.26 -3.40 22.52
CA ALA A 238 -1.83 -3.64 22.80
C ALA A 238 -1.64 -4.83 23.76
N GLU A 239 -2.42 -4.91 24.82
CA GLU A 239 -2.39 -6.02 25.80
C GLU A 239 -2.75 -7.36 25.14
N VAL A 240 -3.83 -7.39 24.34
CA VAL A 240 -4.25 -8.61 23.64
C VAL A 240 -3.21 -9.07 22.62
N LEU A 241 -2.66 -8.15 21.80
CA LEU A 241 -1.63 -8.50 20.81
C LEU A 241 -0.34 -8.98 21.48
N GLN A 242 0.05 -8.40 22.62
CA GLN A 242 1.19 -8.89 23.37
C GLN A 242 0.95 -10.31 23.91
N ALA A 243 -0.21 -10.56 24.50
CA ALA A 243 -0.54 -11.87 25.09
C ALA A 243 -0.72 -12.97 24.03
N THR A 244 -1.26 -12.63 22.86
CA THR A 244 -1.64 -13.64 21.86
C THR A 244 -0.60 -13.84 20.77
N MET A 245 0.13 -12.80 20.40
CA MET A 245 1.07 -12.78 19.26
C MET A 245 2.52 -12.41 19.63
N GLY A 246 2.79 -12.10 20.90
CA GLY A 246 4.14 -11.70 21.35
C GLY A 246 4.59 -10.33 20.85
N ILE A 247 3.68 -9.45 20.44
CA ILE A 247 4.01 -8.08 20.01
C ILE A 247 4.14 -7.20 21.26
N PRO A 248 5.34 -6.65 21.57
CA PRO A 248 5.50 -5.84 22.78
C PRO A 248 4.58 -4.62 22.79
N ALA A 249 3.76 -4.47 23.85
CA ALA A 249 2.75 -3.39 23.93
C ALA A 249 3.37 -1.99 23.75
N ALA A 250 4.55 -1.74 24.32
CA ALA A 250 5.25 -0.46 24.17
C ALA A 250 5.66 -0.17 22.71
N GLU A 251 6.08 -1.18 21.97
CA GLU A 251 6.44 -1.07 20.54
C GLU A 251 5.19 -0.79 19.70
N TYR A 252 4.12 -1.53 19.94
CA TYR A 252 2.83 -1.31 19.28
C TYR A 252 2.31 0.11 19.49
N LEU A 253 2.27 0.58 20.74
CA LEU A 253 1.79 1.92 21.09
C LEU A 253 2.63 3.03 20.45
N ALA A 254 3.96 2.88 20.46
CA ALA A 254 4.86 3.83 19.80
C ALA A 254 4.65 3.85 18.28
N GLY A 255 4.45 2.68 17.66
CA GLY A 255 4.15 2.55 16.24
C GLY A 255 2.85 3.24 15.85
N CYS A 256 1.76 3.03 16.61
CA CYS A 256 0.49 3.71 16.41
C CYS A 256 0.62 5.23 16.47
N ALA A 257 1.29 5.75 17.50
CA ALA A 257 1.48 7.20 17.67
C ALA A 257 2.24 7.83 16.50
N GLU A 258 3.29 7.18 16.01
CA GLU A 258 4.07 7.67 14.86
C GLU A 258 3.27 7.60 13.55
N GLN A 259 2.53 6.52 13.30
CA GLN A 259 1.68 6.38 12.12
C GLN A 259 0.59 7.46 12.09
N GLU A 260 -0.08 7.70 13.21
CA GLU A 260 -1.11 8.72 13.34
C GLU A 260 -0.57 10.13 13.16
N ARG A 261 0.59 10.41 13.76
CA ARG A 261 1.28 11.69 13.58
C ARG A 261 1.56 11.95 12.09
N ARG A 262 2.05 10.95 11.37
CA ARG A 262 2.38 11.07 9.95
C ARG A 262 1.15 11.20 9.06
N ILE A 263 0.13 10.37 9.26
CA ILE A 263 -1.08 10.42 8.44
C ILE A 263 -1.87 11.72 8.68
N SER A 264 -1.86 12.28 9.90
CA SER A 264 -2.53 13.54 10.22
C SER A 264 -2.00 14.73 9.40
N GLY A 265 -0.76 14.66 8.95
CA GLY A 265 -0.13 15.62 8.06
C GLY A 265 -0.45 15.46 6.57
N PHE A 266 -1.37 14.58 6.19
CA PHE A 266 -1.61 14.20 4.80
C PHE A 266 -1.93 15.37 3.86
N ARG A 267 -2.49 16.48 4.37
CA ARG A 267 -2.84 17.67 3.55
C ARG A 267 -1.64 18.43 2.99
N GLN A 268 -0.43 18.14 3.47
CA GLN A 268 0.79 18.67 2.88
C GLN A 268 1.15 18.00 1.54
N TYR A 269 0.50 16.87 1.19
CA TYR A 269 0.70 16.13 -0.04
C TYR A 269 -0.39 16.47 -1.06
N ASP A 270 -0.03 16.51 -2.33
CA ASP A 270 -0.97 16.70 -3.43
C ASP A 270 -1.75 15.42 -3.71
N GLU A 271 -1.12 14.25 -3.44
CA GLU A 271 -1.76 12.94 -3.59
C GLU A 271 -1.29 11.98 -2.50
N VAL A 272 -2.24 11.23 -1.93
CA VAL A 272 -2.00 10.07 -1.07
C VAL A 272 -2.38 8.82 -1.85
N VAL A 273 -1.47 7.86 -1.98
CA VAL A 273 -1.70 6.60 -2.68
C VAL A 273 -1.67 5.46 -1.67
N LEU A 274 -2.78 4.75 -1.56
CA LEU A 274 -2.93 3.54 -0.75
C LEU A 274 -2.51 2.33 -1.60
N TRP A 275 -1.65 1.45 -1.06
CA TRP A 275 -1.15 0.25 -1.72
C TRP A 275 -1.57 -0.96 -0.91
N PHE A 276 -2.57 -1.67 -1.39
CA PHE A 276 -3.17 -2.80 -0.69
C PHE A 276 -3.43 -3.99 -1.63
N GLU A 277 -3.80 -5.11 -1.03
CA GLU A 277 -3.96 -6.41 -1.67
C GLU A 277 -5.38 -6.95 -1.43
N HIS A 278 -5.61 -8.18 -1.82
CA HIS A 278 -6.96 -8.76 -1.92
C HIS A 278 -7.43 -9.51 -0.66
N ASP A 279 -6.53 -9.81 0.26
CA ASP A 279 -6.83 -10.63 1.43
C ASP A 279 -7.41 -9.84 2.61
N LEU A 280 -7.85 -10.54 3.67
CA LEU A 280 -8.47 -9.93 4.85
C LEU A 280 -7.51 -9.02 5.60
N PHE A 281 -6.23 -9.39 5.70
CA PHE A 281 -5.23 -8.57 6.38
C PHE A 281 -5.17 -7.18 5.75
N ASP A 282 -5.11 -7.11 4.44
CA ASP A 282 -5.06 -5.86 3.66
C ASP A 282 -6.40 -5.14 3.61
N GLN A 283 -7.49 -5.87 3.35
CA GLN A 283 -8.80 -5.26 3.20
C GLN A 283 -9.33 -4.68 4.53
N SER A 284 -8.93 -5.23 5.67
CA SER A 284 -9.25 -4.66 6.97
C SER A 284 -8.52 -3.34 7.24
N MET A 285 -7.24 -3.24 6.90
CA MET A 285 -6.47 -1.99 6.97
C MET A 285 -6.99 -0.95 5.99
N LEU A 286 -7.32 -1.36 4.76
CA LEU A 286 -7.92 -0.49 3.76
C LEU A 286 -9.26 0.06 4.25
N ALA A 287 -10.14 -0.78 4.80
CA ALA A 287 -11.43 -0.34 5.34
C ALA A 287 -11.25 0.70 6.46
N TYR A 288 -10.29 0.48 7.37
CA TYR A 288 -9.94 1.47 8.40
C TYR A 288 -9.45 2.80 7.81
N LEU A 289 -8.50 2.76 6.88
CA LEU A 289 -7.98 3.98 6.27
C LEU A 289 -9.06 4.75 5.51
N LEU A 290 -9.96 4.06 4.80
CA LEU A 290 -11.10 4.70 4.13
C LEU A 290 -12.05 5.33 5.15
N HIS A 291 -12.32 4.66 6.28
CA HIS A 291 -13.10 5.20 7.39
C HIS A 291 -12.44 6.47 7.95
N TRP A 292 -11.14 6.41 8.24
CA TRP A 292 -10.38 7.55 8.74
C TRP A 292 -10.42 8.73 7.77
N PHE A 293 -10.14 8.51 6.47
CA PHE A 293 -10.21 9.55 5.44
C PHE A 293 -11.62 10.07 5.19
N ASN A 294 -12.66 9.23 5.39
CA ASN A 294 -14.06 9.66 5.28
C ASN A 294 -14.40 10.75 6.32
N GLY A 295 -13.82 10.67 7.52
CA GLY A 295 -13.92 11.69 8.57
C GLY A 295 -13.12 12.98 8.30
N GLN A 296 -12.24 13.00 7.28
CA GLN A 296 -11.34 14.11 7.01
C GLN A 296 -11.88 15.06 5.91
N LYS A 297 -11.49 16.33 6.02
CA LYS A 297 -11.60 17.27 4.89
C LYS A 297 -10.34 17.12 4.03
N LEU A 298 -10.46 16.51 2.86
CA LEU A 298 -9.29 16.23 2.00
C LEU A 298 -8.64 17.51 1.44
N GLY A 299 -9.39 18.61 1.33
CA GLY A 299 -8.88 19.84 0.70
C GLY A 299 -8.53 19.60 -0.77
N ASN A 300 -7.32 19.94 -1.17
CA ASN A 300 -6.81 19.73 -2.52
C ASN A 300 -6.09 18.39 -2.69
N THR A 301 -5.89 17.63 -1.61
CA THR A 301 -5.20 16.34 -1.65
C THR A 301 -6.06 15.29 -2.35
N LYS A 302 -5.53 14.65 -3.36
CA LYS A 302 -6.16 13.49 -4.02
C LYS A 302 -5.89 12.25 -3.18
N LEU A 303 -6.88 11.37 -3.12
CA LEU A 303 -6.73 10.05 -2.53
C LEU A 303 -6.88 8.99 -3.62
N SER A 304 -5.87 8.17 -3.77
CA SER A 304 -5.80 7.15 -4.82
C SER A 304 -5.50 5.77 -4.22
N LEU A 305 -5.87 4.73 -4.94
CA LEU A 305 -5.71 3.33 -4.54
C LEU A 305 -5.08 2.51 -5.66
N LEU A 306 -4.03 1.79 -5.33
CA LEU A 306 -3.58 0.61 -6.04
C LEU A 306 -3.96 -0.60 -5.19
N CYS A 307 -4.84 -1.45 -5.72
CA CYS A 307 -5.25 -2.68 -5.05
C CYS A 307 -5.32 -3.79 -6.10
N ILE A 308 -4.53 -4.82 -5.93
CA ILE A 308 -4.42 -5.93 -6.87
C ILE A 308 -4.63 -7.28 -6.16
N GLY A 309 -5.17 -8.25 -6.89
CA GLY A 309 -5.41 -9.62 -6.40
C GLY A 309 -4.68 -10.68 -7.22
N ASP A 310 -4.00 -10.26 -8.29
CA ASP A 310 -3.20 -11.11 -9.15
C ASP A 310 -2.05 -10.34 -9.79
N PHE A 311 -1.07 -11.06 -10.32
CA PHE A 311 0.02 -10.47 -11.10
C PHE A 311 0.45 -11.42 -12.23
N PRO A 312 0.66 -10.92 -13.47
CA PRO A 312 1.03 -11.76 -14.61
C PRO A 312 2.27 -12.62 -14.35
N GLY A 313 2.14 -13.94 -14.55
CA GLY A 313 3.23 -14.91 -14.36
C GLY A 313 3.38 -15.41 -12.92
N ILE A 314 2.46 -15.10 -12.01
CA ILE A 314 2.38 -15.66 -10.66
C ILE A 314 1.05 -16.42 -10.57
N GLU A 315 1.11 -17.73 -10.34
CA GLU A 315 -0.08 -18.60 -10.31
C GLU A 315 -0.90 -18.40 -9.01
N LEU A 316 -0.21 -18.34 -7.85
CA LEU A 316 -0.83 -18.02 -6.57
C LEU A 316 -0.20 -16.72 -6.02
N PHE A 317 -0.96 -15.65 -6.12
CA PHE A 317 -0.51 -14.34 -5.68
C PHE A 317 -0.89 -14.14 -4.21
N HIS A 318 0.15 -14.06 -3.36
CA HIS A 318 0.01 -13.80 -1.92
C HIS A 318 0.13 -12.31 -1.57
N GLY A 319 0.57 -11.48 -2.52
CA GLY A 319 0.65 -10.04 -2.31
C GLY A 319 1.86 -9.34 -2.92
N LEU A 320 1.91 -8.01 -2.78
CA LEU A 320 2.94 -7.14 -3.32
C LEU A 320 4.36 -7.47 -2.81
N GLY A 321 4.44 -8.03 -1.61
CA GLY A 321 5.70 -8.48 -1.03
C GLY A 321 6.42 -9.55 -1.85
N GLN A 322 5.67 -10.36 -2.60
CA GLN A 322 6.15 -11.44 -3.48
C GLN A 322 6.83 -10.88 -4.74
N LEU A 323 6.44 -9.67 -5.16
CA LEU A 323 6.94 -9.06 -6.38
C LEU A 323 8.41 -8.65 -6.27
N THR A 324 9.17 -8.91 -7.32
CA THR A 324 10.52 -8.36 -7.49
C THR A 324 10.49 -6.84 -7.67
N GLU A 325 11.62 -6.14 -7.44
CA GLU A 325 11.71 -4.70 -7.71
C GLU A 325 11.31 -4.34 -9.16
N ALA A 326 11.68 -5.17 -10.14
CA ALA A 326 11.34 -4.97 -11.54
C ALA A 326 9.83 -5.05 -11.78
N GLN A 327 9.14 -6.02 -11.15
CA GLN A 327 7.69 -6.17 -11.23
C GLN A 327 6.97 -5.02 -10.51
N LEU A 328 7.38 -4.68 -9.27
CA LEU A 328 6.83 -3.53 -8.55
C LEU A 328 6.99 -2.22 -9.33
N SER A 329 8.10 -2.05 -10.06
CA SER A 329 8.35 -0.84 -10.87
C SER A 329 7.38 -0.66 -12.03
N THR A 330 6.55 -1.65 -12.36
CA THR A 330 5.51 -1.54 -13.39
C THR A 330 4.20 -0.95 -12.87
N LEU A 331 4.03 -0.87 -11.55
CA LEU A 331 2.76 -0.47 -10.91
C LEU A 331 2.60 1.05 -10.71
N PRO A 332 3.65 1.89 -10.54
CA PRO A 332 3.48 3.32 -10.39
C PRO A 332 2.66 3.94 -11.53
N GLY A 333 1.65 4.76 -11.15
CA GLY A 333 0.73 5.39 -12.10
C GLY A 333 -0.45 4.53 -12.53
N THR A 334 -0.58 3.28 -12.07
CA THR A 334 -1.75 2.43 -12.36
C THR A 334 -2.88 2.57 -11.32
N TRP A 335 -2.62 3.29 -10.22
CA TRP A 335 -3.64 3.57 -9.21
C TRP A 335 -4.77 4.44 -9.76
N ARG A 336 -5.92 4.36 -9.13
CA ARG A 336 -7.11 5.12 -9.47
C ARG A 336 -7.56 6.00 -8.31
N ASN A 337 -8.22 7.10 -8.60
CA ASN A 337 -8.80 7.96 -7.57
C ASN A 337 -9.93 7.25 -6.81
N ILE A 338 -10.01 7.50 -5.51
CA ILE A 338 -11.09 7.04 -4.63
C ILE A 338 -12.16 8.13 -4.60
N SER A 339 -13.39 7.74 -4.90
CA SER A 339 -14.54 8.64 -4.87
C SER A 339 -15.10 8.80 -3.45
N ARG A 340 -15.89 9.86 -3.23
CA ARG A 340 -16.57 10.08 -1.94
C ARG A 340 -17.52 8.92 -1.56
N LYS A 341 -18.16 8.29 -2.54
CA LYS A 341 -19.02 7.12 -2.30
C LYS A 341 -18.23 5.92 -1.82
N GLU A 342 -17.04 5.70 -2.37
CA GLU A 342 -16.16 4.60 -1.94
C GLU A 342 -15.58 4.83 -0.54
N LEU A 343 -15.28 6.09 -0.17
CA LEU A 343 -14.93 6.43 1.21
C LEU A 343 -16.06 6.10 2.18
N GLN A 344 -17.29 6.46 1.84
CA GLN A 344 -18.47 6.16 2.65
C GLN A 344 -18.70 4.65 2.77
N LEU A 345 -18.54 3.90 1.67
CA LEU A 345 -18.68 2.44 1.67
C LEU A 345 -17.61 1.77 2.53
N GLY A 346 -16.35 2.24 2.45
CA GLY A 346 -15.27 1.77 3.33
C GLY A 346 -15.53 2.06 4.80
N SER A 347 -16.10 3.25 5.11
CA SER A 347 -16.51 3.59 6.48
C SER A 347 -17.60 2.66 7.01
N LEU A 348 -18.64 2.39 6.22
CA LEU A 348 -19.70 1.44 6.60
C LEU A 348 -19.16 0.03 6.82
N LEU A 349 -18.21 -0.40 5.98
CA LEU A 349 -17.56 -1.71 6.10
C LEU A 349 -16.75 -1.81 7.40
N TRP A 350 -15.97 -0.78 7.73
CA TRP A 350 -15.22 -0.73 8.98
C TRP A 350 -16.15 -0.75 10.20
N GLU A 351 -17.20 0.07 10.21
CA GLU A 351 -18.18 0.12 11.30
C GLU A 351 -18.89 -1.22 11.50
N ALA A 352 -19.22 -1.92 10.41
CA ALA A 352 -19.83 -3.24 10.45
C ALA A 352 -18.85 -4.31 10.97
N TYR A 353 -17.57 -4.23 10.55
CA TYR A 353 -16.50 -5.12 11.00
C TYR A 353 -16.16 -4.93 12.49
N ALA A 354 -16.17 -3.70 12.96
CA ALA A 354 -15.93 -3.34 14.36
C ALA A 354 -17.14 -3.57 15.27
N ALA A 355 -18.27 -4.04 14.74
CA ALA A 355 -19.48 -4.27 15.53
C ALA A 355 -19.40 -5.59 16.31
N ALA A 356 -19.94 -5.61 17.52
CA ALA A 356 -20.08 -6.84 18.32
C ALA A 356 -21.14 -7.82 17.77
N ASP A 357 -22.02 -7.36 16.88
CA ASP A 357 -23.01 -8.19 16.19
C ASP A 357 -22.52 -8.50 14.77
N PRO A 358 -22.07 -9.74 14.49
CA PRO A 358 -21.49 -10.11 13.20
C PRO A 358 -22.50 -10.12 12.05
N ARG A 359 -23.81 -10.07 12.34
CA ARG A 359 -24.85 -9.94 11.29
C ARG A 359 -24.75 -8.62 10.57
N LYS A 360 -24.32 -7.54 11.25
CA LYS A 360 -24.13 -6.23 10.60
C LYS A 360 -23.17 -6.32 9.41
N LEU A 361 -22.07 -7.08 9.58
CA LEU A 361 -21.12 -7.31 8.49
C LEU A 361 -21.74 -8.20 7.41
N ALA A 362 -22.36 -9.31 7.76
CA ALA A 362 -22.99 -10.22 6.81
C ALA A 362 -24.09 -9.52 5.98
N ASP A 363 -24.96 -8.76 6.63
CA ASP A 363 -26.04 -8.01 5.99
C ASP A 363 -25.49 -6.91 5.05
N LEU A 364 -24.44 -6.20 5.49
CA LEU A 364 -23.77 -5.20 4.65
C LEU A 364 -23.16 -5.84 3.39
N LEU A 365 -22.43 -6.95 3.54
CA LEU A 365 -21.83 -7.66 2.42
C LEU A 365 -22.89 -8.13 1.42
N ALA A 366 -24.02 -8.67 1.90
CA ALA A 366 -25.12 -9.10 1.05
C ALA A 366 -25.78 -7.91 0.32
N ALA A 367 -26.07 -6.82 1.05
CA ALA A 367 -26.76 -5.65 0.51
C ALA A 367 -25.89 -4.83 -0.46
N LYS A 368 -24.56 -4.84 -0.30
CA LYS A 368 -23.62 -4.00 -1.06
C LYS A 368 -22.70 -4.77 -1.99
N ARG A 369 -22.99 -6.02 -2.28
CA ARG A 369 -22.14 -6.91 -3.09
C ARG A 369 -21.73 -6.30 -4.44
N GLU A 370 -22.69 -5.77 -5.17
CA GLU A 370 -22.45 -5.16 -6.50
C GLU A 370 -21.64 -3.86 -6.38
N GLU A 371 -21.93 -3.02 -5.37
CA GLU A 371 -21.20 -1.77 -5.15
C GLU A 371 -19.74 -2.04 -4.75
N LEU A 372 -19.51 -3.04 -3.92
CA LEU A 372 -18.15 -3.49 -3.55
C LEU A 372 -17.39 -3.97 -4.78
N ALA A 373 -17.97 -4.89 -5.55
CA ALA A 373 -17.32 -5.50 -6.72
C ALA A 373 -16.94 -4.48 -7.81
N ALA A 374 -17.71 -3.40 -7.97
CA ALA A 374 -17.49 -2.38 -9.01
C ALA A 374 -16.47 -1.30 -8.60
N GLY A 375 -16.04 -1.25 -7.33
CA GLY A 375 -15.32 -0.12 -6.76
C GLY A 375 -13.91 -0.39 -6.26
N ALA A 376 -13.45 0.49 -5.37
CA ALA A 376 -12.16 0.42 -4.66
C ALA A 376 -12.06 -0.82 -3.77
N LEU A 377 -13.18 -1.37 -3.34
CA LEU A 377 -13.29 -2.48 -2.40
C LEU A 377 -13.67 -3.80 -3.12
N ALA A 378 -13.19 -4.00 -4.36
CA ALA A 378 -13.55 -5.15 -5.18
C ALA A 378 -13.26 -6.51 -4.51
N PHE A 379 -12.27 -6.58 -3.64
CA PHE A 379 -11.89 -7.80 -2.92
C PHE A 379 -12.52 -7.92 -1.52
N ALA A 380 -13.15 -6.85 -1.01
CA ALA A 380 -13.65 -6.82 0.36
C ALA A 380 -14.75 -7.87 0.63
N TYR A 381 -15.63 -8.12 -0.36
CA TYR A 381 -16.67 -9.13 -0.18
C TYR A 381 -16.09 -10.50 0.17
N ASP A 382 -15.14 -10.99 -0.62
CA ASP A 382 -14.54 -12.31 -0.41
C ASP A 382 -13.68 -12.35 0.85
N ALA A 383 -12.91 -11.31 1.13
CA ALA A 383 -12.06 -11.20 2.32
C ALA A 383 -12.88 -11.22 3.62
N PHE A 384 -13.93 -10.40 3.70
CA PHE A 384 -14.76 -10.33 4.91
C PHE A 384 -15.73 -11.51 5.02
N LYS A 385 -16.11 -12.16 3.92
CA LYS A 385 -16.81 -13.45 3.97
C LYS A 385 -15.90 -14.55 4.54
N ALA A 386 -14.62 -14.57 4.13
CA ALA A 386 -13.63 -15.47 4.72
C ALA A 386 -13.42 -15.17 6.22
N HIS A 387 -13.45 -13.89 6.63
CA HIS A 387 -13.45 -13.52 8.05
C HIS A 387 -14.61 -14.15 8.81
N LEU A 388 -15.85 -14.03 8.31
CA LEU A 388 -17.05 -14.59 8.98
C LEU A 388 -16.99 -16.13 9.10
N SER A 389 -16.37 -16.82 8.13
CA SER A 389 -16.18 -18.28 8.21
C SER A 389 -15.15 -18.72 9.26
N ARG A 390 -14.42 -17.80 9.87
CA ARG A 390 -13.56 -18.07 11.04
C ARG A 390 -14.35 -18.28 12.33
N LEU A 391 -15.62 -17.82 12.39
CA LEU A 391 -16.50 -18.09 13.53
C LEU A 391 -16.70 -19.59 13.70
N PRO A 392 -16.84 -20.07 14.96
CA PRO A 392 -17.17 -21.47 15.23
C PRO A 392 -18.40 -21.93 14.45
N SER A 393 -18.33 -23.05 13.74
CA SER A 393 -19.45 -23.55 12.95
C SER A 393 -20.58 -24.12 13.82
N VAL A 394 -21.78 -24.17 13.27
CA VAL A 394 -22.95 -24.83 13.94
C VAL A 394 -22.79 -26.34 13.97
N GLU A 395 -21.98 -26.94 13.09
CA GLU A 395 -21.82 -28.38 12.96
C GLU A 395 -20.91 -28.99 14.04
N ASN A 396 -19.76 -28.35 14.30
CA ASN A 396 -18.73 -28.93 15.16
C ASN A 396 -17.92 -27.94 15.99
N GLY A 397 -18.26 -26.65 15.92
CA GLY A 397 -17.58 -25.59 16.67
C GLY A 397 -16.19 -25.23 16.17
N LEU A 398 -15.75 -25.71 15.00
CA LEU A 398 -14.52 -25.32 14.35
C LEU A 398 -14.76 -24.11 13.44
N GLY A 399 -13.88 -23.14 13.48
CA GLY A 399 -13.76 -22.14 12.41
C GLY A 399 -13.06 -22.75 11.19
N ILE A 400 -13.09 -22.02 10.06
CA ILE A 400 -12.51 -22.53 8.81
C ILE A 400 -11.02 -22.87 8.93
N VAL A 401 -10.24 -22.10 9.71
CA VAL A 401 -8.80 -22.32 9.84
C VAL A 401 -8.51 -23.59 10.65
N GLU A 402 -9.20 -23.77 11.77
CA GLU A 402 -9.05 -24.96 12.61
C GLU A 402 -9.48 -26.22 11.85
N GLU A 403 -10.58 -26.16 11.12
CA GLU A 403 -11.07 -27.29 10.33
C GLU A 403 -10.10 -27.66 9.21
N THR A 404 -9.64 -26.66 8.42
CA THR A 404 -8.65 -26.92 7.36
C THR A 404 -7.35 -27.47 7.95
N THR A 405 -6.95 -27.02 9.14
CA THR A 405 -5.77 -27.54 9.85
C THR A 405 -5.97 -29.01 10.22
N LEU A 406 -7.10 -29.37 10.88
CA LEU A 406 -7.38 -30.77 11.24
C LEU A 406 -7.49 -31.65 9.98
N GLN A 407 -8.13 -31.16 8.92
CA GLN A 407 -8.24 -31.88 7.66
C GLN A 407 -6.86 -32.13 7.03
N ALA A 408 -5.95 -31.15 7.07
CA ALA A 408 -4.59 -31.28 6.57
C ALA A 408 -3.79 -32.33 7.37
N VAL A 409 -3.96 -32.40 8.70
CA VAL A 409 -3.36 -33.45 9.54
C VAL A 409 -3.94 -34.83 9.18
N ALA A 410 -5.26 -34.94 9.03
CA ALA A 410 -5.92 -36.18 8.60
C ALA A 410 -5.42 -36.66 7.23
N ASN A 411 -5.04 -35.74 6.34
CA ASN A 411 -4.47 -35.99 5.04
C ASN A 411 -2.94 -36.24 5.06
N GLY A 412 -2.33 -36.35 6.26
CA GLY A 412 -0.94 -36.76 6.43
C GLY A 412 0.06 -35.61 6.55
N MET A 413 -0.36 -34.35 6.73
CA MET A 413 0.54 -33.27 7.10
C MET A 413 1.01 -33.46 8.55
N ASP A 414 2.31 -33.50 8.76
CA ASP A 414 2.94 -34.03 9.96
C ASP A 414 3.82 -33.02 10.73
N THR A 415 3.95 -31.79 10.24
CA THR A 415 4.71 -30.73 10.92
C THR A 415 4.02 -29.35 10.85
N PRO A 416 4.17 -28.49 11.89
CA PRO A 416 3.62 -27.14 11.91
C PRO A 416 3.97 -26.32 10.66
N LEU A 417 5.22 -26.38 10.19
CA LEU A 417 5.66 -25.62 9.02
C LEU A 417 4.97 -26.07 7.73
N LYS A 418 4.73 -27.38 7.55
CA LYS A 418 3.98 -27.89 6.39
C LYS A 418 2.50 -27.51 6.48
N LEU A 419 1.91 -27.62 7.67
CA LEU A 419 0.54 -27.20 7.94
C LEU A 419 0.36 -25.71 7.63
N PHE A 420 1.25 -24.84 8.12
CA PHE A 420 1.19 -23.41 7.85
C PHE A 420 1.12 -23.15 6.35
N ARG A 421 2.03 -23.71 5.56
CA ARG A 421 2.05 -23.52 4.11
C ARG A 421 0.78 -24.01 3.45
N GLN A 422 0.35 -25.25 3.76
CA GLN A 422 -0.85 -25.82 3.15
C GLN A 422 -2.10 -25.00 3.49
N VAL A 423 -2.30 -24.64 4.76
CA VAL A 423 -3.48 -23.91 5.22
C VAL A 423 -3.51 -22.48 4.71
N THR A 424 -2.35 -21.80 4.67
CA THR A 424 -2.29 -20.42 4.14
C THR A 424 -2.45 -20.36 2.63
N ASP A 425 -1.97 -21.36 1.89
CA ASP A 425 -2.20 -21.47 0.44
C ASP A 425 -3.69 -21.70 0.14
N GLU A 426 -4.35 -22.61 0.88
CA GLU A 426 -5.77 -22.90 0.72
C GLU A 426 -6.67 -21.73 1.14
N LEU A 427 -6.32 -21.07 2.24
CA LEU A 427 -7.05 -19.93 2.80
C LEU A 427 -6.37 -18.59 2.51
N HIS A 428 -5.72 -18.45 1.35
CA HIS A 428 -4.93 -17.25 0.97
C HIS A 428 -5.71 -15.93 1.11
N ARG A 429 -7.04 -15.96 1.01
CA ARG A 429 -7.92 -14.80 1.21
C ARG A 429 -7.92 -14.23 2.62
N LEU A 430 -7.38 -14.97 3.60
CA LEU A 430 -7.25 -14.46 4.97
C LEU A 430 -5.98 -13.60 5.16
N GLY A 431 -4.95 -13.77 4.33
CA GLY A 431 -3.67 -13.08 4.50
C GLY A 431 -3.01 -13.39 5.85
N MET A 432 -3.24 -14.60 6.37
CA MET A 432 -2.85 -14.99 7.72
C MET A 432 -1.35 -15.15 7.84
N GLY A 433 -0.75 -14.41 8.80
CA GLY A 433 0.66 -14.52 9.14
C GLY A 433 0.97 -15.75 10.00
N ASP A 434 2.26 -16.04 10.12
CA ASP A 434 2.79 -17.18 10.89
C ASP A 434 2.44 -17.09 12.39
N THR A 435 2.63 -15.94 13.02
CA THR A 435 2.31 -15.72 14.45
C THR A 435 0.82 -15.93 14.75
N GLU A 436 -0.06 -15.54 13.83
CA GLU A 436 -1.50 -15.78 13.93
C GLU A 436 -1.81 -17.29 13.84
N TYR A 437 -1.14 -17.99 12.92
CA TYR A 437 -1.31 -19.43 12.78
C TYR A 437 -0.74 -20.22 13.98
N TRP A 438 0.41 -19.79 14.52
CA TRP A 438 0.97 -20.43 15.72
C TRP A 438 0.05 -20.31 16.92
N LYS A 439 -0.65 -19.19 17.07
CA LYS A 439 -1.70 -19.04 18.08
C LYS A 439 -2.81 -20.09 17.92
N ILE A 440 -3.27 -20.35 16.69
CA ILE A 440 -4.30 -21.35 16.40
C ILE A 440 -3.82 -22.75 16.76
N LEU A 441 -2.60 -23.14 16.37
CA LEU A 441 -2.04 -24.44 16.77
C LEU A 441 -1.95 -24.59 18.28
N ARG A 442 -1.54 -23.53 18.98
CA ARG A 442 -1.51 -23.53 20.46
C ARG A 442 -2.90 -23.76 21.05
N THR A 443 -3.93 -23.12 20.49
CA THR A 443 -5.31 -23.33 20.96
C THR A 443 -5.76 -24.78 20.73
N LEU A 444 -5.43 -25.38 19.57
CA LEU A 444 -5.80 -26.77 19.27
C LEU A 444 -5.08 -27.82 20.13
N THR A 445 -3.90 -27.48 20.66
CA THR A 445 -3.11 -28.35 21.55
C THR A 445 -3.38 -28.12 23.03
N ALA A 446 -4.17 -27.12 23.39
CA ALA A 446 -4.40 -26.70 24.76
C ALA A 446 -5.50 -27.50 25.49
N GLY A 447 -5.48 -27.45 26.83
CA GLY A 447 -6.52 -27.97 27.70
C GLY A 447 -6.41 -29.47 27.98
N THR A 448 -7.44 -30.03 28.61
CA THR A 448 -7.50 -31.46 29.01
C THR A 448 -7.97 -32.38 27.88
N LYS A 449 -8.52 -31.81 26.81
CA LYS A 449 -9.04 -32.51 25.63
C LYS A 449 -8.49 -31.83 24.35
N PRO A 450 -7.16 -31.88 24.14
CA PRO A 450 -6.56 -31.27 22.98
C PRO A 450 -7.06 -31.96 21.71
N LEU A 451 -7.15 -31.20 20.60
CA LEU A 451 -7.54 -31.77 19.30
C LEU A 451 -6.30 -32.23 18.51
N LEU A 452 -5.15 -31.63 18.78
CA LEU A 452 -3.83 -32.00 18.24
C LEU A 452 -2.81 -32.19 19.37
N GLU A 453 -1.80 -33.01 19.09
CA GLU A 453 -0.61 -33.13 19.92
C GLU A 453 0.61 -32.65 19.14
N ILE A 454 1.36 -31.72 19.72
CA ILE A 454 2.62 -31.17 19.17
C ILE A 454 3.57 -30.92 20.36
N ASP A 455 4.74 -31.54 20.34
CA ASP A 455 5.72 -31.35 21.39
C ASP A 455 6.33 -29.95 21.36
N GLY A 456 6.38 -29.31 22.54
CA GLY A 456 7.10 -28.03 22.72
C GLY A 456 6.37 -26.80 22.20
N VAL A 457 5.05 -26.90 21.99
CA VAL A 457 4.23 -25.70 21.71
C VAL A 457 4.19 -24.83 22.95
N ALA A 458 4.77 -23.64 22.86
CA ALA A 458 4.86 -22.66 23.94
C ALA A 458 4.20 -21.34 23.53
N GLU A 459 3.99 -20.46 24.50
CA GLU A 459 3.58 -19.09 24.22
C GLU A 459 4.67 -18.33 23.46
N LEU A 460 4.27 -17.54 22.48
CA LEU A 460 5.18 -16.62 21.79
C LEU A 460 5.44 -15.43 22.72
N THR A 461 6.67 -15.30 23.18
CA THR A 461 7.10 -14.19 24.03
C THR A 461 7.55 -12.97 23.22
N ASP A 462 8.05 -13.20 22.02
CA ASP A 462 8.41 -12.17 21.04
C ASP A 462 8.10 -12.68 19.62
N TYR A 463 7.34 -11.91 18.84
CA TYR A 463 6.96 -12.26 17.47
C TYR A 463 8.14 -12.43 16.51
N ARG A 464 9.34 -11.96 16.88
CA ARG A 464 10.59 -12.08 16.10
C ARG A 464 11.30 -13.41 16.33
N GLU A 465 10.91 -14.15 17.35
CA GLU A 465 11.52 -15.44 17.65
C GLU A 465 10.97 -16.54 16.75
N VAL A 466 11.84 -17.37 16.22
CA VAL A 466 11.45 -18.55 15.45
C VAL A 466 11.07 -19.67 16.41
N PRO A 467 9.81 -20.14 16.42
CA PRO A 467 9.39 -21.18 17.36
C PRO A 467 10.15 -22.50 17.16
N GLU A 468 10.56 -23.13 18.25
CA GLU A 468 11.29 -24.40 18.23
C GLU A 468 10.45 -25.60 17.74
N PHE A 469 9.12 -25.48 17.82
CA PHE A 469 8.20 -26.55 17.46
C PHE A 469 7.93 -26.70 15.94
N LEU A 470 8.43 -25.82 15.08
CA LEU A 470 8.08 -25.77 13.65
C LEU A 470 8.28 -27.09 12.89
N ASN A 471 9.26 -27.88 13.30
CA ASN A 471 9.60 -29.17 12.67
C ASN A 471 9.26 -30.37 13.59
N ARG A 472 8.51 -30.16 14.67
CA ARG A 472 8.04 -31.24 15.54
C ARG A 472 6.90 -32.02 14.87
N SER A 473 6.69 -33.26 15.31
CA SER A 473 5.59 -34.06 14.79
C SER A 473 4.26 -33.53 15.29
N VAL A 474 3.28 -33.51 14.38
CA VAL A 474 1.88 -33.21 14.68
C VAL A 474 1.07 -34.48 14.54
N THR A 475 0.25 -34.77 15.55
CA THR A 475 -0.69 -35.92 15.50
C THR A 475 -2.09 -35.47 15.88
N MET A 476 -3.09 -36.10 15.23
CA MET A 476 -4.50 -35.93 15.59
C MET A 476 -4.82 -36.75 16.82
N THR A 477 -5.56 -36.17 17.77
CA THR A 477 -6.09 -36.92 18.92
C THR A 477 -7.43 -37.57 18.58
N ALA A 478 -7.88 -38.52 19.42
CA ALA A 478 -9.24 -39.08 19.29
C ALA A 478 -10.34 -37.99 19.41
N TRP A 479 -10.09 -36.92 20.17
CA TRP A 479 -11.01 -35.77 20.24
C TRP A 479 -11.02 -34.99 18.94
N GLY A 480 -9.85 -34.76 18.33
CA GLY A 480 -9.73 -34.11 17.03
C GLY A 480 -10.49 -34.86 15.94
N GLU A 481 -10.37 -36.20 15.90
CA GLU A 481 -11.10 -37.05 14.96
C GLU A 481 -12.63 -36.92 15.16
N GLN A 482 -13.11 -36.99 16.41
CA GLN A 482 -14.52 -36.87 16.70
C GLN A 482 -15.10 -35.50 16.33
N VAL A 483 -14.37 -34.44 16.63
CA VAL A 483 -14.80 -33.06 16.27
C VAL A 483 -14.81 -32.87 14.76
N LEU A 484 -13.76 -33.33 14.06
CA LEU A 484 -13.69 -33.22 12.60
C LEU A 484 -14.82 -34.02 11.92
N ALA A 485 -15.18 -35.18 12.47
CA ALA A 485 -16.30 -36.00 11.99
C ALA A 485 -17.69 -35.46 12.37
N GLY A 486 -17.78 -34.37 13.12
CA GLY A 486 -19.04 -33.80 13.63
C GLY A 486 -19.70 -34.62 14.76
N ALA A 487 -18.99 -35.61 15.32
CA ALA A 487 -19.46 -36.40 16.46
C ALA A 487 -19.32 -35.71 17.82
N ALA A 488 -18.53 -34.65 17.87
CA ALA A 488 -18.37 -33.80 19.05
C ALA A 488 -18.27 -32.32 18.62
N ASP A 489 -18.60 -31.41 19.55
CA ASP A 489 -18.47 -29.99 19.35
C ASP A 489 -17.22 -29.47 20.12
N ARG A 490 -16.32 -28.75 19.41
CA ARG A 490 -15.10 -28.20 20.01
C ARG A 490 -15.38 -27.35 21.25
N LEU A 491 -16.41 -26.50 21.22
CA LEU A 491 -16.69 -25.58 22.31
C LEU A 491 -17.22 -26.27 23.58
N HIS A 492 -17.69 -27.52 23.48
CA HIS A 492 -17.97 -28.34 24.64
C HIS A 492 -16.71 -29.01 25.24
N LEU A 493 -15.62 -29.09 24.46
CA LEU A 493 -14.36 -29.68 24.88
C LEU A 493 -13.35 -28.64 25.36
N GLN A 494 -13.32 -27.48 24.72
CA GLN A 494 -12.37 -26.40 24.94
C GLN A 494 -13.13 -25.07 25.03
N SER A 495 -12.81 -24.23 26.03
CA SER A 495 -13.32 -22.85 26.06
C SER A 495 -12.73 -22.02 24.92
N ILE A 496 -13.48 -21.02 24.50
CA ILE A 496 -13.01 -20.01 23.56
C ILE A 496 -12.76 -18.67 24.28
N ASP A 497 -11.71 -17.97 23.87
CA ASP A 497 -11.47 -16.57 24.22
C ASP A 497 -10.83 -15.90 22.99
N GLU A 498 -11.67 -15.49 22.04
CA GLU A 498 -11.23 -15.05 20.73
C GLU A 498 -11.98 -13.82 20.25
N TRP A 499 -11.23 -12.94 19.57
CA TRP A 499 -11.77 -11.77 18.91
C TRP A 499 -11.97 -12.02 17.40
N TYR A 500 -13.15 -11.65 16.91
CA TYR A 500 -13.52 -11.69 15.50
C TYR A 500 -13.96 -10.30 15.07
N GLY A 501 -13.01 -9.43 14.71
CA GLY A 501 -13.27 -8.02 14.53
C GLY A 501 -13.72 -7.36 15.85
N GLY A 502 -14.90 -6.76 15.88
CA GLY A 502 -15.47 -6.17 17.11
C GLY A 502 -16.19 -7.17 18.03
N LEU A 503 -16.35 -8.42 17.59
CA LEU A 503 -17.00 -9.46 18.38
C LEU A 503 -15.99 -10.20 19.26
N HIS A 504 -16.27 -10.27 20.57
CA HIS A 504 -15.52 -11.09 21.52
C HIS A 504 -16.33 -12.33 21.91
N LEU A 505 -15.84 -13.52 21.63
CA LEU A 505 -16.42 -14.78 22.06
C LEU A 505 -15.65 -15.33 23.26
N GLN A 506 -16.33 -15.56 24.38
CA GLN A 506 -15.71 -16.08 25.60
C GLN A 506 -16.53 -17.24 26.21
N GLY A 507 -15.80 -18.23 26.76
CA GLY A 507 -16.36 -19.35 27.51
C GLY A 507 -16.70 -20.57 26.65
N HIS A 508 -17.69 -21.36 27.07
CA HIS A 508 -18.14 -22.55 26.37
C HIS A 508 -19.41 -22.32 25.54
N ASP A 509 -20.18 -21.31 25.89
CA ASP A 509 -21.46 -20.97 25.28
C ASP A 509 -21.28 -19.80 24.32
N ALA A 510 -20.60 -20.03 23.18
CA ALA A 510 -20.47 -19.01 22.17
C ALA A 510 -21.84 -18.70 21.56
N LEU A 511 -22.31 -17.48 21.77
CA LEU A 511 -23.60 -17.01 21.27
C LEU A 511 -23.66 -16.97 19.74
N TRP A 512 -22.51 -16.78 19.08
CA TRP A 512 -22.43 -16.66 17.63
C TRP A 512 -21.72 -17.85 17.01
N ARG A 513 -22.37 -18.45 16.00
CA ARG A 513 -21.87 -19.54 15.19
C ARG A 513 -21.99 -19.21 13.71
N TRP A 514 -21.17 -19.81 12.91
CA TRP A 514 -21.24 -19.75 11.45
C TRP A 514 -22.12 -20.89 10.93
N ASP A 515 -23.22 -20.56 10.26
CA ASP A 515 -24.02 -21.52 9.49
C ASP A 515 -23.48 -21.56 8.07
N ARG A 516 -22.82 -22.65 7.73
CA ARG A 516 -22.20 -22.85 6.39
C ARG A 516 -23.23 -22.97 5.28
N ALA A 517 -24.37 -23.61 5.55
CA ALA A 517 -25.42 -23.82 4.56
C ALA A 517 -26.13 -22.50 4.24
N ALA A 518 -26.39 -21.68 5.25
CA ALA A 518 -26.99 -20.36 5.08
C ALA A 518 -25.97 -19.25 4.78
N GLU A 519 -24.67 -19.52 4.88
CA GLU A 519 -23.55 -18.57 4.72
C GLU A 519 -23.72 -17.30 5.56
N ARG A 520 -24.11 -17.45 6.82
CA ARG A 520 -24.35 -16.33 7.72
C ARG A 520 -24.09 -16.66 9.19
N PRO A 521 -23.78 -15.66 10.04
CA PRO A 521 -23.72 -15.87 11.48
C PRO A 521 -25.13 -16.02 12.06
N VAL A 522 -25.28 -16.99 12.98
CA VAL A 522 -26.51 -17.27 13.72
C VAL A 522 -26.25 -17.29 15.20
N GLN A 523 -27.25 -16.91 16.02
CA GLN A 523 -27.18 -17.09 17.45
C GLN A 523 -27.49 -18.54 17.81
N HIS A 524 -26.56 -19.19 18.49
CA HIS A 524 -26.78 -20.50 19.05
C HIS A 524 -27.40 -20.34 20.46
N PRO A 525 -28.53 -21.00 20.77
CA PRO A 525 -29.12 -20.93 22.14
C PRO A 525 -28.10 -21.46 23.14
N SER A 526 -27.95 -20.73 24.27
CA SER A 526 -27.16 -21.22 25.39
C SER A 526 -27.78 -22.51 25.92
N SER A 527 -26.93 -23.52 26.17
CA SER A 527 -27.35 -24.80 26.78
C SER A 527 -28.11 -24.65 28.11
N ALA A 528 -27.98 -23.52 28.80
CA ALA A 528 -28.68 -23.19 30.03
C ALA A 528 -30.20 -22.96 29.88
N ARG A 529 -30.79 -23.01 28.69
CA ARG A 529 -32.23 -22.85 28.42
C ARG A 529 -32.94 -24.16 28.02
N MET A 530 -32.25 -25.28 28.05
CA MET A 530 -32.81 -26.59 27.71
C MET A 530 -33.07 -27.49 28.97
N GLU A 531 -33.19 -26.92 30.20
CA GLU A 531 -33.72 -27.60 31.38
C GLU A 531 -35.16 -27.17 31.66
#